data_05536be4fa460a9094986cb2a786cecc
#
_entry.id   05536be4fa460a9094986cb2a786cecc
#
_cell.length_a   1.000
_cell.length_b   1.000
_cell.length_c   1.000
_cell.angle_alpha   90.00
_cell.angle_beta   90.00
_cell.angle_gamma   90.00
#
_symmetry.space_group_name_H-M   'P 1'
#
loop_
_entity.id
_entity.type
_entity.pdbx_description
1 polymer ?
#
loop_
_entity_poly.entity_id
_entity_poly.type
_entity_poly.pdbx_seq_one_letter_code
_entity_poly.pdbx_strand_id
1 'polypeptide(L)'
;MKLKELFKDITIKAVKGNDDVEITGVNIDSRRIKEGHLFIAMKGTQVDGHKFIPKAIELGAKAVLCEDMPEETAEGVCYVQVDSTEDVVGQVATTFYGDPSRKLKLVGVTGTNGKTTIATLLYNMFTKLGHKCGLLSTVCNYIIDEQIPADHTTPDPIELNRLLDKMVKAGCEYAFMECSSHAIAQKRIGGLSFAGGIFTNLTRDHLDYHKTFENYRNAKKAFFDGLPKTAFAITNADDKNGMVMVQNTKAQVKTYSTRATADFKARIIECHFEGMYLEMDGHEVGVQFIGKFNVSNLLAVYGAAVMLGANKEDVLVAMSTLHSVSGRLEPIQSPEGYTAVVDYAHTPDALENVLNAIHEVLNGKGHVITVCGAGGNRDKGKRPLMAQEAVRQSDRVIITSDNPRFEEPQEIINDMVAGLNAQQMKKVITITDRREAIKAACMMAEKGDVILIAGKGHETYQEVKGVKHHFDDHEVVRQCF
;
A
#
# COMPACT_ATOMS: atom_id res chain seq x y z
N MET A 1 -14.87 20.26 -21.40
CA MET A 1 -15.67 19.06 -21.76
C MET A 1 -17.13 19.34 -21.42
N LYS A 2 -18.06 18.96 -22.28
CA LYS A 2 -19.49 19.14 -21.97
C LYS A 2 -19.96 18.20 -20.88
N LEU A 3 -20.80 18.68 -19.95
CA LEU A 3 -21.30 17.90 -18.82
C LEU A 3 -21.97 16.58 -19.27
N LYS A 4 -22.80 16.61 -20.31
CA LYS A 4 -23.46 15.41 -20.87
C LYS A 4 -22.47 14.34 -21.36
N GLU A 5 -21.26 14.71 -21.77
CA GLU A 5 -20.25 13.77 -22.23
C GLU A 5 -19.64 12.99 -21.05
N LEU A 6 -19.58 13.61 -19.86
CA LEU A 6 -19.10 12.95 -18.64
C LEU A 6 -19.97 11.78 -18.20
N PHE A 7 -21.26 11.83 -18.55
CA PHE A 7 -22.26 10.86 -18.11
C PHE A 7 -22.71 9.89 -19.20
N LYS A 8 -22.04 9.87 -20.36
CA LYS A 8 -22.44 9.07 -21.52
C LYS A 8 -22.70 7.59 -21.21
N ASP A 9 -21.89 7.01 -20.33
CA ASP A 9 -21.95 5.59 -19.95
C ASP A 9 -22.45 5.39 -18.50
N ILE A 10 -23.16 6.39 -17.96
CA ILE A 10 -23.66 6.37 -16.58
C ILE A 10 -25.18 6.47 -16.59
N THR A 11 -25.81 5.60 -15.79
CA THR A 11 -27.27 5.66 -15.61
C THR A 11 -27.65 6.85 -14.74
N ILE A 12 -28.37 7.79 -15.30
CA ILE A 12 -28.85 9.00 -14.65
C ILE A 12 -30.32 8.81 -14.25
N LYS A 13 -30.69 9.21 -13.03
CA LYS A 13 -32.09 9.25 -12.56
C LYS A 13 -32.85 10.49 -13.01
N ALA A 14 -32.23 11.65 -12.83
CA ALA A 14 -32.82 12.93 -13.16
C ALA A 14 -31.75 13.98 -13.49
N VAL A 15 -32.13 14.94 -14.34
CA VAL A 15 -31.33 16.13 -14.61
C VAL A 15 -32.21 17.36 -14.40
N LYS A 16 -31.70 18.37 -13.69
CA LYS A 16 -32.36 19.66 -13.51
C LYS A 16 -31.37 20.78 -13.86
N GLY A 17 -31.70 21.57 -14.85
CA GLY A 17 -30.83 22.61 -15.40
C GLY A 17 -30.30 22.26 -16.80
N ASN A 18 -29.36 23.06 -17.31
CA ASN A 18 -28.78 22.88 -18.65
C ASN A 18 -27.56 21.93 -18.57
N ASP A 19 -27.66 20.77 -19.20
CA ASP A 19 -26.58 19.74 -19.26
C ASP A 19 -25.56 19.97 -20.39
N ASP A 20 -25.73 21.00 -21.21
CA ASP A 20 -24.79 21.39 -22.26
C ASP A 20 -23.68 22.35 -21.73
N VAL A 21 -23.64 22.56 -20.43
CA VAL A 21 -22.61 23.39 -19.78
C VAL A 21 -21.22 22.79 -19.92
N GLU A 22 -20.22 23.66 -20.09
CA GLU A 22 -18.81 23.24 -20.13
C GLU A 22 -18.24 23.10 -18.72
N ILE A 23 -17.60 21.94 -18.46
CA ILE A 23 -16.94 21.61 -17.19
C ILE A 23 -15.43 21.72 -17.37
N THR A 24 -14.79 22.51 -16.51
CA THR A 24 -13.36 22.79 -16.51
C THR A 24 -12.58 21.99 -15.47
N GLY A 25 -13.28 21.37 -14.52
CA GLY A 25 -12.69 20.52 -13.47
C GLY A 25 -13.73 19.71 -12.74
N VAL A 26 -13.31 18.64 -12.09
CA VAL A 26 -14.15 17.77 -11.25
C VAL A 26 -13.56 17.65 -9.86
N ASN A 27 -14.37 17.67 -8.82
CA ASN A 27 -13.88 17.53 -7.44
C ASN A 27 -14.94 16.95 -6.50
N ILE A 28 -14.48 16.18 -5.51
CA ILE A 28 -15.29 15.67 -4.40
C ILE A 28 -15.13 16.53 -3.12
N ASP A 29 -14.13 17.40 -3.07
CA ASP A 29 -13.88 18.32 -1.96
C ASP A 29 -14.38 19.72 -2.35
N SER A 30 -15.42 20.20 -1.65
CA SER A 30 -16.01 21.51 -1.92
C SER A 30 -15.01 22.68 -1.79
N ARG A 31 -13.99 22.54 -0.95
CA ARG A 31 -12.93 23.55 -0.74
C ARG A 31 -12.01 23.73 -1.95
N ARG A 32 -11.95 22.71 -2.83
CA ARG A 32 -11.13 22.71 -4.06
C ARG A 32 -11.93 23.09 -5.31
N ILE A 33 -13.21 23.42 -5.16
CA ILE A 33 -14.06 23.87 -6.27
C ILE A 33 -13.61 25.24 -6.76
N LYS A 34 -13.65 25.42 -8.07
CA LYS A 34 -13.38 26.68 -8.79
C LYS A 34 -14.49 26.91 -9.81
N GLU A 35 -14.48 28.09 -10.42
CA GLU A 35 -15.43 28.45 -11.49
C GLU A 35 -15.42 27.41 -12.63
N GLY A 36 -16.60 26.94 -13.01
CA GLY A 36 -16.78 25.94 -14.06
C GLY A 36 -16.64 24.48 -13.63
N HIS A 37 -16.41 24.18 -12.35
CA HIS A 37 -16.23 22.82 -11.87
C HIS A 37 -17.58 22.06 -11.74
N LEU A 38 -17.49 20.74 -11.86
CA LEU A 38 -18.48 19.79 -11.37
C LEU A 38 -18.12 19.42 -9.91
N PHE A 39 -19.03 19.65 -8.98
CA PHE A 39 -18.94 19.13 -7.62
C PHE A 39 -19.64 17.78 -7.52
N ILE A 40 -18.97 16.77 -6.98
CA ILE A 40 -19.54 15.45 -6.73
C ILE A 40 -19.81 15.30 -5.23
N ALA A 41 -21.09 15.30 -4.86
CA ALA A 41 -21.53 15.18 -3.47
C ALA A 41 -21.50 13.72 -3.01
N MET A 42 -20.38 13.30 -2.42
CA MET A 42 -20.18 11.93 -1.92
C MET A 42 -20.86 11.73 -0.56
N LYS A 43 -21.57 10.62 -0.37
CA LYS A 43 -21.98 10.15 0.96
C LYS A 43 -20.78 9.45 1.63
N GLY A 44 -19.97 10.24 2.33
CA GLY A 44 -18.80 9.71 3.06
C GLY A 44 -19.19 8.94 4.33
N THR A 45 -18.26 8.14 4.86
CA THR A 45 -18.47 7.34 6.09
C THR A 45 -18.64 8.19 7.35
N GLN A 46 -18.16 9.42 7.38
CA GLN A 46 -18.24 10.34 8.53
C GLN A 46 -19.10 11.57 8.24
N VAL A 47 -19.09 12.07 7.01
CA VAL A 47 -19.79 13.31 6.64
C VAL A 47 -20.46 13.12 5.28
N ASP A 48 -21.72 13.55 5.19
CA ASP A 48 -22.47 13.60 3.94
C ASP A 48 -22.08 14.84 3.14
N GLY A 49 -21.51 14.63 1.95
CA GLY A 49 -21.07 15.69 1.01
C GLY A 49 -22.18 16.57 0.49
N HIS A 50 -23.45 16.11 0.50
CA HIS A 50 -24.60 16.89 0.07
C HIS A 50 -24.76 18.20 0.87
N LYS A 51 -24.32 18.21 2.13
CA LYS A 51 -24.31 19.42 2.98
C LYS A 51 -23.42 20.55 2.44
N PHE A 52 -22.46 20.21 1.57
CA PHE A 52 -21.51 21.17 1.02
C PHE A 52 -21.90 21.66 -0.39
N ILE A 53 -23.04 21.23 -0.93
CA ILE A 53 -23.55 21.71 -2.25
C ILE A 53 -23.66 23.24 -2.28
N PRO A 54 -24.25 23.92 -1.28
CA PRO A 54 -24.34 25.38 -1.30
C PRO A 54 -22.95 26.04 -1.35
N LYS A 55 -21.98 25.52 -0.59
CA LYS A 55 -20.60 26.04 -0.58
C LYS A 55 -19.90 25.84 -1.93
N ALA A 56 -20.08 24.69 -2.56
CA ALA A 56 -19.53 24.42 -3.89
C ALA A 56 -20.07 25.38 -4.94
N ILE A 57 -21.36 25.70 -4.90
CA ILE A 57 -22.02 26.66 -5.79
C ILE A 57 -21.47 28.06 -5.56
N GLU A 58 -21.33 28.48 -4.29
CA GLU A 58 -20.73 29.78 -3.93
C GLU A 58 -19.30 29.95 -4.50
N LEU A 59 -18.53 28.84 -4.57
CA LEU A 59 -17.18 28.82 -5.12
C LEU A 59 -17.15 28.66 -6.66
N GLY A 60 -18.31 28.60 -7.34
CA GLY A 60 -18.41 28.65 -8.80
C GLY A 60 -18.67 27.29 -9.47
N ALA A 61 -19.15 26.29 -8.73
CA ALA A 61 -19.59 25.05 -9.36
C ALA A 61 -20.70 25.33 -10.39
N LYS A 62 -20.54 24.84 -11.62
CA LYS A 62 -21.54 24.92 -12.69
C LYS A 62 -22.42 23.69 -12.78
N ALA A 63 -21.99 22.59 -12.15
CA ALA A 63 -22.79 21.39 -12.05
C ALA A 63 -22.56 20.68 -10.71
N VAL A 64 -23.56 19.92 -10.29
CA VAL A 64 -23.56 19.09 -9.09
C VAL A 64 -24.01 17.68 -9.45
N LEU A 65 -23.21 16.67 -9.09
CA LEU A 65 -23.62 15.26 -9.09
C LEU A 65 -24.01 14.88 -7.67
N CYS A 66 -25.23 14.35 -7.50
CA CYS A 66 -25.80 14.04 -6.18
C CYS A 66 -26.63 12.75 -6.22
N GLU A 67 -26.88 12.19 -5.05
CA GLU A 67 -27.82 11.08 -4.85
C GLU A 67 -29.21 11.62 -4.46
N ASP A 68 -29.22 12.68 -3.63
CA ASP A 68 -30.43 13.35 -3.20
C ASP A 68 -30.50 14.73 -3.89
N MET A 69 -31.54 14.92 -4.70
CA MET A 69 -31.77 16.19 -5.38
C MET A 69 -32.19 17.26 -4.34
N PRO A 70 -31.51 18.42 -4.26
CA PRO A 70 -31.93 19.51 -3.38
C PRO A 70 -33.34 19.99 -3.71
N GLU A 71 -34.10 20.36 -2.68
CA GLU A 71 -35.44 20.95 -2.87
C GLU A 71 -35.33 22.27 -3.63
N GLU A 72 -34.40 23.12 -3.21
CA GLU A 72 -34.09 24.38 -3.89
C GLU A 72 -32.84 24.23 -4.75
N THR A 73 -32.90 24.65 -6.00
CA THR A 73 -31.76 24.60 -6.93
C THR A 73 -31.36 26.00 -7.34
N ALA A 74 -30.07 26.28 -7.43
CA ALA A 74 -29.52 27.56 -7.83
C ALA A 74 -29.69 27.76 -9.36
N GLU A 75 -30.03 28.98 -9.77
CA GLU A 75 -30.10 29.36 -11.16
C GLU A 75 -28.70 29.26 -11.83
N GLY A 76 -28.67 28.74 -13.06
CA GLY A 76 -27.43 28.58 -13.80
C GLY A 76 -26.54 27.39 -13.39
N VAL A 77 -27.01 26.54 -12.46
CA VAL A 77 -26.30 25.31 -12.03
C VAL A 77 -27.11 24.10 -12.54
N CYS A 78 -26.42 23.13 -13.13
CA CYS A 78 -27.02 21.86 -13.54
C CYS A 78 -26.84 20.80 -12.43
N TYR A 79 -27.95 20.12 -12.10
CA TYR A 79 -27.93 19.04 -11.11
C TYR A 79 -28.18 17.72 -11.82
N VAL A 80 -27.33 16.75 -11.57
CA VAL A 80 -27.44 15.38 -12.08
C VAL A 80 -27.61 14.42 -10.92
N GLN A 81 -28.70 13.67 -10.92
CA GLN A 81 -28.99 12.68 -9.87
C GLN A 81 -28.68 11.27 -10.35
N VAL A 82 -27.99 10.51 -9.50
CA VAL A 82 -27.67 9.09 -9.69
C VAL A 82 -28.09 8.27 -8.47
N ASP A 83 -28.04 6.94 -8.58
CA ASP A 83 -28.34 6.03 -7.45
C ASP A 83 -27.26 6.08 -6.39
N SER A 84 -25.98 6.10 -6.80
CA SER A 84 -24.82 6.11 -5.93
C SER A 84 -23.70 6.92 -6.57
N THR A 85 -23.28 7.97 -5.91
CA THR A 85 -22.12 8.78 -6.35
C THR A 85 -20.82 8.01 -6.21
N GLU A 86 -20.71 7.12 -5.22
CA GLU A 86 -19.53 6.25 -5.02
C GLU A 86 -19.32 5.29 -6.20
N ASP A 87 -20.38 4.75 -6.76
CA ASP A 87 -20.30 3.81 -7.88
C ASP A 87 -19.89 4.48 -9.20
N VAL A 88 -20.17 5.77 -9.38
CA VAL A 88 -19.95 6.47 -10.66
C VAL A 88 -18.79 7.45 -10.65
N VAL A 89 -18.31 7.92 -9.49
CA VAL A 89 -17.26 8.94 -9.40
C VAL A 89 -15.99 8.54 -10.15
N GLY A 90 -15.60 7.27 -10.08
CA GLY A 90 -14.43 6.73 -10.79
C GLY A 90 -14.60 6.86 -12.31
N GLN A 91 -15.78 6.50 -12.85
CA GLN A 91 -16.08 6.62 -14.28
C GLN A 91 -16.12 8.09 -14.72
N VAL A 92 -16.72 8.97 -13.92
CA VAL A 92 -16.74 10.42 -14.19
C VAL A 92 -15.31 10.98 -14.27
N ALA A 93 -14.48 10.64 -13.30
CA ALA A 93 -13.08 11.05 -13.28
C ALA A 93 -12.29 10.50 -14.49
N THR A 94 -12.45 9.22 -14.79
CA THR A 94 -11.83 8.57 -15.96
C THR A 94 -12.21 9.27 -17.26
N THR A 95 -13.49 9.55 -17.46
CA THR A 95 -13.98 10.25 -18.66
C THR A 95 -13.44 11.67 -18.73
N PHE A 96 -13.46 12.43 -17.61
CA PHE A 96 -12.96 13.81 -17.57
C PHE A 96 -11.49 13.92 -17.95
N TYR A 97 -10.64 12.99 -17.49
CA TYR A 97 -9.20 12.96 -17.80
C TYR A 97 -8.87 12.21 -19.11
N GLY A 98 -9.88 11.81 -19.89
CA GLY A 98 -9.69 11.20 -21.20
C GLY A 98 -9.15 9.78 -21.15
N ASP A 99 -9.57 9.00 -20.15
CA ASP A 99 -9.28 7.58 -19.96
C ASP A 99 -7.76 7.29 -19.91
N PRO A 100 -7.02 7.87 -18.94
CA PRO A 100 -5.58 7.76 -18.91
C PRO A 100 -5.09 6.33 -18.65
N SER A 101 -5.87 5.52 -17.91
CA SER A 101 -5.49 4.14 -17.58
C SER A 101 -5.39 3.23 -18.81
N ARG A 102 -6.16 3.50 -19.88
CA ARG A 102 -6.06 2.74 -21.15
C ARG A 102 -4.85 3.13 -22.00
N LYS A 103 -4.24 4.27 -21.72
CA LYS A 103 -3.05 4.76 -22.43
C LYS A 103 -1.74 4.29 -21.79
N LEU A 104 -1.84 3.59 -20.66
CA LEU A 104 -0.74 3.02 -19.87
C LEU A 104 -0.93 1.52 -19.74
N LYS A 105 0.15 0.79 -19.52
CA LYS A 105 0.09 -0.58 -18.97
C LYS A 105 0.01 -0.48 -17.44
N LEU A 106 -1.21 -0.31 -16.92
CA LEU A 106 -1.46 -0.15 -15.49
C LEU A 106 -1.53 -1.52 -14.81
N VAL A 107 -0.71 -1.73 -13.78
CA VAL A 107 -0.70 -2.96 -12.98
C VAL A 107 -1.03 -2.62 -11.52
N GLY A 108 -2.03 -3.31 -10.97
CA GLY A 108 -2.44 -3.18 -9.59
C GLY A 108 -1.91 -4.32 -8.72
N VAL A 109 -1.45 -3.98 -7.52
CA VAL A 109 -0.97 -4.96 -6.52
C VAL A 109 -1.85 -4.91 -5.29
N THR A 110 -2.44 -6.03 -4.90
CA THR A 110 -3.24 -6.14 -3.67
C THR A 110 -2.83 -7.35 -2.83
N GLY A 111 -3.16 -7.29 -1.56
CA GLY A 111 -2.83 -8.27 -0.53
C GLY A 111 -2.69 -7.63 0.83
N THR A 112 -2.36 -8.36 1.87
CA THR A 112 -2.07 -7.79 3.19
C THR A 112 -0.67 -7.19 3.18
N ASN A 113 0.35 -7.99 2.95
CA ASN A 113 1.76 -7.60 2.93
C ASN A 113 2.35 -7.68 1.50
N GLY A 114 3.44 -6.94 1.24
CA GLY A 114 4.21 -7.00 -0.01
C GLY A 114 3.76 -6.03 -1.11
N LYS A 115 2.61 -5.36 -1.00
CA LYS A 115 2.11 -4.43 -2.03
C LYS A 115 3.11 -3.35 -2.41
N THR A 116 3.59 -2.61 -1.44
CA THR A 116 4.57 -1.53 -1.63
C THR A 116 5.86 -2.04 -2.25
N THR A 117 6.37 -3.14 -1.71
CA THR A 117 7.60 -3.77 -2.23
C THR A 117 7.44 -4.14 -3.70
N ILE A 118 6.38 -4.88 -4.06
CA ILE A 118 6.17 -5.34 -5.43
C ILE A 118 5.94 -4.17 -6.40
N ALA A 119 5.06 -3.21 -6.04
CA ALA A 119 4.80 -2.06 -6.91
C ALA A 119 6.07 -1.22 -7.15
N THR A 120 6.85 -0.96 -6.10
CA THR A 120 8.10 -0.20 -6.20
C THR A 120 9.17 -0.98 -6.97
N LEU A 121 9.30 -2.29 -6.75
CA LEU A 121 10.26 -3.11 -7.49
C LEU A 121 9.93 -3.22 -8.97
N LEU A 122 8.64 -3.30 -9.33
CA LEU A 122 8.21 -3.24 -10.74
C LEU A 122 8.57 -1.90 -11.38
N TYR A 123 8.29 -0.79 -10.69
CA TYR A 123 8.69 0.53 -11.16
C TYR A 123 10.21 0.62 -11.35
N ASN A 124 11.00 0.21 -10.37
CA ASN A 124 12.46 0.22 -10.46
C ASN A 124 12.99 -0.68 -11.58
N MET A 125 12.41 -1.89 -11.72
CA MET A 125 12.79 -2.85 -12.75
C MET A 125 12.54 -2.31 -14.14
N PHE A 126 11.33 -1.83 -14.42
CA PHE A 126 10.98 -1.31 -15.75
C PHE A 126 11.75 -0.02 -16.08
N THR A 127 12.03 0.82 -15.08
CA THR A 127 12.95 1.97 -15.25
C THR A 127 14.35 1.51 -15.63
N LYS A 128 14.90 0.47 -15.00
CA LYS A 128 16.20 -0.12 -15.37
C LYS A 128 16.20 -0.76 -16.77
N LEU A 129 15.06 -1.30 -17.20
CA LEU A 129 14.87 -1.81 -18.55
C LEU A 129 14.70 -0.70 -19.61
N GLY A 130 14.76 0.58 -19.20
CA GLY A 130 14.74 1.74 -20.09
C GLY A 130 13.36 2.31 -20.38
N HIS A 131 12.33 1.90 -19.66
CA HIS A 131 10.98 2.40 -19.83
C HIS A 131 10.67 3.60 -18.92
N LYS A 132 9.84 4.51 -19.39
CA LYS A 132 9.29 5.58 -18.55
C LYS A 132 8.10 5.05 -17.75
N CYS A 133 8.20 5.12 -16.44
CA CYS A 133 7.24 4.51 -15.52
C CYS A 133 6.65 5.51 -14.52
N GLY A 134 5.44 5.22 -14.06
CA GLY A 134 4.82 5.84 -12.91
C GLY A 134 4.65 4.85 -11.76
N LEU A 135 4.62 5.37 -10.54
CA LEU A 135 4.36 4.61 -9.32
C LEU A 135 3.35 5.34 -8.44
N LEU A 136 2.36 4.61 -7.94
CA LEU A 136 1.43 5.08 -6.92
C LEU A 136 1.51 4.14 -5.71
N SER A 137 2.13 4.59 -4.63
CA SER A 137 2.40 3.75 -3.46
C SER A 137 2.23 4.48 -2.13
N THR A 138 2.25 3.72 -1.05
CA THR A 138 2.17 4.24 0.32
C THR A 138 3.34 5.16 0.65
N VAL A 139 4.53 4.84 0.16
CA VAL A 139 5.78 5.57 0.47
C VAL A 139 5.83 6.89 -0.27
N CYS A 140 5.63 6.84 -1.57
CA CYS A 140 5.71 7.99 -2.45
C CYS A 140 5.11 7.66 -3.82
N ASN A 141 4.61 8.67 -4.51
CA ASN A 141 4.24 8.56 -5.92
C ASN A 141 5.39 9.07 -6.79
N TYR A 142 5.58 8.46 -7.95
CA TYR A 142 6.58 8.89 -8.94
C TYR A 142 5.94 9.06 -10.32
N ILE A 143 6.33 10.12 -11.01
CA ILE A 143 6.07 10.31 -12.44
C ILE A 143 7.43 10.43 -13.13
N ILE A 144 7.90 9.34 -13.75
CA ILE A 144 9.30 9.17 -14.14
C ILE A 144 10.16 9.37 -12.86
N ASP A 145 11.00 10.38 -12.78
CA ASP A 145 11.86 10.67 -11.62
C ASP A 145 11.29 11.73 -10.68
N GLU A 146 10.15 12.36 -11.03
CA GLU A 146 9.49 13.35 -10.19
C GLU A 146 8.80 12.69 -9.00
N GLN A 147 9.26 13.00 -7.81
CA GLN A 147 8.67 12.53 -6.56
C GLN A 147 7.50 13.40 -6.13
N ILE A 148 6.34 12.77 -5.89
CA ILE A 148 5.13 13.44 -5.42
C ILE A 148 4.73 12.81 -4.09
N PRO A 149 4.57 13.60 -2.99
CA PRO A 149 4.12 13.07 -1.72
C PRO A 149 2.82 12.26 -1.84
N ALA A 150 2.72 11.16 -1.11
CA ALA A 150 1.53 10.32 -1.06
C ALA A 150 0.75 10.60 0.23
N ASP A 151 -0.49 11.06 0.11
CA ASP A 151 -1.38 11.24 1.26
C ASP A 151 -2.08 9.93 1.66
N HIS A 152 -2.27 9.03 0.70
CA HIS A 152 -2.93 7.73 0.86
C HIS A 152 -2.24 6.67 0.02
N THR A 153 -2.26 5.42 0.49
CA THR A 153 -1.78 4.26 -0.29
C THR A 153 -2.39 4.18 -1.69
N THR A 154 -3.68 4.44 -1.79
CA THR A 154 -4.42 4.56 -3.05
C THR A 154 -5.22 5.86 -2.97
N PRO A 155 -4.96 6.85 -3.82
CA PRO A 155 -5.66 8.12 -3.85
C PRO A 155 -7.18 7.99 -4.07
N ASP A 156 -7.93 9.08 -3.86
CA ASP A 156 -9.32 9.18 -4.31
C ASP A 156 -9.42 9.12 -5.85
N PRO A 157 -10.61 8.84 -6.42
CA PRO A 157 -10.75 8.65 -7.87
C PRO A 157 -10.34 9.85 -8.71
N ILE A 158 -10.53 11.07 -8.22
CA ILE A 158 -10.19 12.29 -8.95
C ILE A 158 -8.67 12.45 -9.00
N GLU A 159 -8.02 12.39 -7.84
CA GLU A 159 -6.57 12.51 -7.72
C GLU A 159 -5.86 11.36 -8.46
N LEU A 160 -6.40 10.14 -8.39
CA LEU A 160 -5.87 8.98 -9.07
C LEU A 160 -5.84 9.18 -10.60
N ASN A 161 -6.97 9.59 -11.18
CA ASN A 161 -7.04 9.86 -12.63
C ASN A 161 -6.18 11.07 -13.03
N ARG A 162 -6.09 12.11 -12.18
CA ARG A 162 -5.21 13.27 -12.39
C ARG A 162 -3.74 12.85 -12.45
N LEU A 163 -3.30 11.98 -11.56
CA LEU A 163 -1.92 11.47 -11.56
C LEU A 163 -1.65 10.59 -12.78
N LEU A 164 -2.57 9.70 -13.15
CA LEU A 164 -2.44 8.88 -14.35
C LEU A 164 -2.41 9.73 -15.63
N ASP A 165 -3.21 10.78 -15.73
CA ASP A 165 -3.17 11.74 -16.86
C ASP A 165 -1.82 12.46 -16.94
N LYS A 166 -1.27 12.88 -15.79
CA LYS A 166 0.10 13.44 -15.74
C LYS A 166 1.15 12.45 -16.21
N MET A 167 1.04 11.16 -15.81
CA MET A 167 1.95 10.11 -16.28
C MET A 167 1.89 9.94 -17.80
N VAL A 168 0.67 9.92 -18.37
CA VAL A 168 0.47 9.86 -19.84
C VAL A 168 1.12 11.06 -20.52
N LYS A 169 0.90 12.28 -20.02
CA LYS A 169 1.47 13.51 -20.57
C LYS A 169 3.00 13.57 -20.47
N ALA A 170 3.57 12.96 -19.43
CA ALA A 170 5.01 12.81 -19.25
C ALA A 170 5.62 11.71 -20.16
N GLY A 171 4.77 10.92 -20.84
CA GLY A 171 5.20 9.86 -21.75
C GLY A 171 5.51 8.53 -21.04
N CYS A 172 4.92 8.28 -19.84
CA CYS A 172 5.01 6.98 -19.21
C CYS A 172 4.32 5.91 -20.06
N GLU A 173 4.94 4.74 -20.15
CA GLU A 173 4.41 3.55 -20.83
C GLU A 173 3.72 2.61 -19.81
N TYR A 174 4.25 2.56 -18.59
CA TYR A 174 3.81 1.70 -17.50
C TYR A 174 3.46 2.53 -16.27
N ALA A 175 2.48 2.04 -15.52
CA ALA A 175 2.20 2.54 -14.18
C ALA A 175 1.94 1.35 -13.24
N PHE A 176 2.55 1.40 -12.05
CA PHE A 176 2.41 0.40 -11.01
C PHE A 176 1.76 1.01 -9.79
N MET A 177 0.75 0.36 -9.22
CA MET A 177 0.04 0.93 -8.09
C MET A 177 -0.37 -0.09 -7.03
N GLU A 178 -0.39 0.36 -5.79
CA GLU A 178 -1.00 -0.37 -4.71
C GLU A 178 -2.54 -0.22 -4.74
N CYS A 179 -3.25 -1.33 -4.70
CA CYS A 179 -4.70 -1.38 -4.55
C CYS A 179 -5.05 -1.85 -3.14
N SER A 180 -5.27 -0.91 -2.21
CA SER A 180 -5.66 -1.24 -0.84
C SER A 180 -7.09 -1.77 -0.77
N SER A 181 -7.38 -2.61 0.24
CA SER A 181 -8.74 -3.14 0.43
C SER A 181 -9.78 -2.06 0.67
N HIS A 182 -9.39 -0.97 1.35
CA HIS A 182 -10.25 0.20 1.52
C HIS A 182 -10.56 0.87 0.18
N ALA A 183 -9.55 1.07 -0.66
CA ALA A 183 -9.74 1.70 -1.97
C ALA A 183 -10.62 0.87 -2.90
N ILE A 184 -10.48 -0.46 -2.87
CA ILE A 184 -11.32 -1.37 -3.64
C ILE A 184 -12.76 -1.32 -3.12
N ALA A 185 -12.96 -1.43 -1.79
CA ALA A 185 -14.28 -1.38 -1.16
C ALA A 185 -14.98 -0.04 -1.39
N GLN A 186 -14.24 1.07 -1.36
CA GLN A 186 -14.73 2.44 -1.59
C GLN A 186 -14.73 2.82 -3.08
N LYS A 187 -14.66 1.87 -4.01
CA LYS A 187 -14.70 2.10 -5.46
C LYS A 187 -13.69 3.13 -6.00
N ARG A 188 -12.60 3.44 -5.27
CA ARG A 188 -11.61 4.45 -5.69
C ARG A 188 -10.93 4.12 -7.01
N ILE A 189 -10.82 2.83 -7.34
CA ILE A 189 -10.26 2.32 -8.60
C ILE A 189 -11.33 2.06 -9.67
N GLY A 190 -12.58 2.44 -9.42
CA GLY A 190 -13.68 2.32 -10.39
C GLY A 190 -13.37 3.07 -11.69
N GLY A 191 -13.78 2.51 -12.81
CA GLY A 191 -13.55 3.09 -14.15
C GLY A 191 -12.14 2.88 -14.71
N LEU A 192 -11.14 2.44 -13.91
CA LEU A 192 -9.79 2.19 -14.42
C LEU A 192 -9.69 0.89 -15.20
N SER A 193 -8.85 0.90 -16.23
CA SER A 193 -8.50 -0.26 -17.03
C SER A 193 -7.11 -0.78 -16.65
N PHE A 194 -7.05 -1.99 -16.09
CA PHE A 194 -5.79 -2.62 -15.69
C PHE A 194 -5.29 -3.58 -16.76
N ALA A 195 -3.98 -3.51 -17.06
CA ALA A 195 -3.27 -4.50 -17.86
C ALA A 195 -2.99 -5.78 -17.06
N GLY A 196 -2.92 -5.68 -15.74
CA GLY A 196 -2.71 -6.82 -14.86
C GLY A 196 -2.99 -6.55 -13.40
N GLY A 197 -3.18 -7.63 -12.64
CA GLY A 197 -3.36 -7.64 -11.21
C GLY A 197 -2.48 -8.69 -10.53
N ILE A 198 -1.95 -8.36 -9.35
CA ILE A 198 -1.09 -9.24 -8.56
C ILE A 198 -1.70 -9.40 -7.17
N PHE A 199 -1.89 -10.65 -6.74
CA PHE A 199 -2.25 -11.01 -5.37
C PHE A 199 -1.04 -11.52 -4.61
N THR A 200 -0.77 -10.95 -3.44
CA THR A 200 0.39 -11.30 -2.62
C THR A 200 0.05 -12.34 -1.54
N ASN A 201 -0.77 -11.99 -0.59
CA ASN A 201 -1.19 -12.83 0.54
C ASN A 201 -2.41 -12.23 1.26
N LEU A 202 -3.03 -13.02 2.13
CA LEU A 202 -4.15 -12.56 2.96
C LEU A 202 -4.00 -13.06 4.39
N THR A 203 -3.67 -12.15 5.31
CA THR A 203 -3.60 -12.40 6.75
C THR A 203 -4.51 -11.43 7.50
N ARG A 204 -4.65 -11.59 8.81
CA ARG A 204 -5.55 -10.76 9.62
C ARG A 204 -5.07 -9.31 9.67
N ASP A 205 -5.84 -8.40 9.05
CA ASP A 205 -5.65 -6.95 9.16
C ASP A 205 -6.96 -6.22 8.83
N HIS A 206 -7.07 -4.94 9.16
CA HIS A 206 -8.18 -4.05 8.81
C HIS A 206 -9.59 -4.55 9.18
N LEU A 207 -9.73 -5.37 10.24
CA LEU A 207 -11.04 -5.85 10.71
C LEU A 207 -11.85 -4.77 11.43
N ASP A 208 -11.21 -3.69 11.87
CA ASP A 208 -11.86 -2.46 12.33
C ASP A 208 -12.78 -1.88 11.25
N TYR A 209 -12.34 -1.90 9.98
CA TYR A 209 -13.10 -1.44 8.81
C TYR A 209 -14.00 -2.53 8.21
N HIS A 210 -13.43 -3.66 7.83
CA HIS A 210 -14.13 -4.72 7.10
C HIS A 210 -15.05 -5.59 7.97
N LYS A 211 -14.94 -5.52 9.31
CA LYS A 211 -15.69 -6.26 10.34
C LYS A 211 -15.38 -7.75 10.37
N THR A 212 -15.32 -8.43 9.22
CA THR A 212 -15.04 -9.87 9.13
C THR A 212 -13.88 -10.14 8.16
N PHE A 213 -13.20 -11.27 8.37
CA PHE A 213 -12.15 -11.73 7.44
C PHE A 213 -12.72 -12.02 6.05
N GLU A 214 -13.95 -12.49 5.99
CA GLU A 214 -14.63 -12.76 4.72
C GLU A 214 -14.86 -11.48 3.91
N ASN A 215 -15.37 -10.43 4.54
CA ASN A 215 -15.54 -9.12 3.90
C ASN A 215 -14.19 -8.56 3.40
N TYR A 216 -13.14 -8.70 4.20
CA TYR A 216 -11.80 -8.27 3.84
C TYR A 216 -11.26 -9.04 2.62
N ARG A 217 -11.45 -10.38 2.60
CA ARG A 217 -11.12 -11.22 1.44
C ARG A 217 -11.91 -10.82 0.20
N ASN A 218 -13.24 -10.67 0.34
CA ASN A 218 -14.14 -10.36 -0.78
C ASN A 218 -13.87 -8.96 -1.35
N ALA A 219 -13.50 -7.98 -0.51
CA ALA A 219 -13.07 -6.66 -0.98
C ALA A 219 -11.87 -6.77 -1.94
N LYS A 220 -10.83 -7.55 -1.59
CA LYS A 220 -9.67 -7.74 -2.48
C LYS A 220 -10.01 -8.57 -3.71
N LYS A 221 -10.87 -9.59 -3.56
CA LYS A 221 -11.32 -10.45 -4.67
C LYS A 221 -12.05 -9.64 -5.75
N ALA A 222 -12.83 -8.64 -5.37
CA ALA A 222 -13.55 -7.78 -6.30
C ALA A 222 -12.63 -7.09 -7.32
N PHE A 223 -11.38 -6.81 -6.98
CA PHE A 223 -10.39 -6.29 -7.91
C PHE A 223 -10.13 -7.27 -9.07
N PHE A 224 -9.91 -8.56 -8.77
CA PHE A 224 -9.66 -9.59 -9.78
C PHE A 224 -10.91 -9.90 -10.60
N ASP A 225 -12.08 -9.91 -9.96
CA ASP A 225 -13.37 -10.13 -10.64
C ASP A 225 -13.66 -9.03 -11.68
N GLY A 226 -13.15 -7.81 -11.46
CA GLY A 226 -13.28 -6.66 -12.34
C GLY A 226 -12.24 -6.58 -13.47
N LEU A 227 -11.20 -7.43 -13.49
CA LEU A 227 -10.17 -7.38 -14.51
C LEU A 227 -10.72 -7.77 -15.89
N PRO A 228 -10.34 -7.03 -16.96
CA PRO A 228 -10.77 -7.35 -18.31
C PRO A 228 -10.11 -8.65 -18.83
N LYS A 229 -10.73 -9.27 -19.82
CA LYS A 229 -10.20 -10.51 -20.45
C LYS A 229 -8.79 -10.34 -21.05
N THR A 230 -8.42 -9.11 -21.40
CA THR A 230 -7.10 -8.77 -21.96
C THR A 230 -6.01 -8.62 -20.91
N ALA A 231 -6.38 -8.58 -19.62
CA ALA A 231 -5.46 -8.48 -18.50
C ALA A 231 -4.90 -9.84 -18.09
N PHE A 232 -3.83 -9.80 -17.29
CA PHE A 232 -3.37 -10.96 -16.55
C PHE A 232 -3.74 -10.84 -15.04
N ALA A 233 -3.84 -11.98 -14.38
CA ALA A 233 -4.00 -12.09 -12.94
C ALA A 233 -2.94 -13.04 -12.39
N ILE A 234 -1.97 -12.51 -11.66
CA ILE A 234 -0.93 -13.30 -10.99
C ILE A 234 -1.32 -13.52 -9.54
N THR A 235 -1.35 -14.78 -9.10
CA THR A 235 -1.75 -15.13 -7.74
C THR A 235 -0.73 -16.01 -7.05
N ASN A 236 -0.56 -15.79 -5.74
CA ASN A 236 0.29 -16.58 -4.87
C ASN A 236 -0.36 -17.93 -4.55
N ALA A 237 0.19 -19.02 -5.08
CA ALA A 237 -0.31 -20.37 -4.82
C ALA A 237 0.09 -20.90 -3.43
N ASP A 238 1.04 -20.27 -2.73
CA ASP A 238 1.40 -20.60 -1.35
C ASP A 238 0.39 -20.05 -0.32
N ASP A 239 -0.45 -19.08 -0.70
CA ASP A 239 -1.54 -18.57 0.13
C ASP A 239 -2.84 -19.37 -0.14
N LYS A 240 -3.48 -19.83 0.94
CA LYS A 240 -4.74 -20.60 0.86
C LYS A 240 -5.89 -19.86 0.16
N ASN A 241 -5.85 -18.51 0.13
CA ASN A 241 -6.84 -17.68 -0.56
C ASN A 241 -6.41 -17.36 -2.01
N GLY A 242 -5.20 -17.73 -2.43
CA GLY A 242 -4.66 -17.37 -3.75
C GLY A 242 -5.58 -17.75 -4.89
N MET A 243 -6.02 -19.00 -4.94
CA MET A 243 -6.94 -19.46 -5.98
C MET A 243 -8.35 -18.90 -5.83
N VAL A 244 -8.80 -18.59 -4.60
CA VAL A 244 -10.09 -17.94 -4.34
C VAL A 244 -10.12 -16.54 -4.95
N MET A 245 -9.02 -15.79 -4.88
CA MET A 245 -8.93 -14.43 -5.44
C MET A 245 -9.21 -14.38 -6.94
N VAL A 246 -8.74 -15.40 -7.67
CA VAL A 246 -8.83 -15.44 -9.15
C VAL A 246 -9.95 -16.34 -9.67
N GLN A 247 -10.78 -16.89 -8.79
CA GLN A 247 -11.80 -17.88 -9.13
C GLN A 247 -12.78 -17.41 -10.21
N ASN A 248 -13.18 -16.13 -10.18
CA ASN A 248 -14.20 -15.58 -11.08
C ASN A 248 -13.61 -14.55 -12.07
N THR A 249 -12.30 -14.38 -12.10
CA THR A 249 -11.68 -13.41 -13.03
C THR A 249 -11.83 -13.84 -14.48
N LYS A 250 -11.96 -12.87 -15.37
CA LYS A 250 -11.93 -13.10 -16.82
C LYS A 250 -10.50 -12.99 -17.38
N ALA A 251 -9.56 -12.53 -16.57
CA ALA A 251 -8.17 -12.33 -16.95
C ALA A 251 -7.42 -13.65 -17.12
N GLN A 252 -6.27 -13.61 -17.80
CA GLN A 252 -5.37 -14.76 -17.91
C GLN A 252 -4.71 -15.01 -16.54
N VAL A 253 -5.05 -16.12 -15.90
CA VAL A 253 -4.51 -16.50 -14.58
C VAL A 253 -3.12 -17.13 -14.73
N LYS A 254 -2.19 -16.69 -13.91
CA LYS A 254 -0.87 -17.26 -13.68
C LYS A 254 -0.61 -17.38 -12.19
N THR A 255 0.09 -18.44 -11.81
CA THR A 255 0.42 -18.73 -10.40
C THR A 255 1.91 -18.57 -10.16
N TYR A 256 2.27 -18.18 -8.94
CA TYR A 256 3.65 -18.25 -8.48
C TYR A 256 3.73 -18.93 -7.11
N SER A 257 4.85 -19.62 -6.87
CA SER A 257 5.08 -20.36 -5.63
C SER A 257 6.56 -20.58 -5.35
N THR A 258 6.91 -20.56 -4.08
CA THR A 258 8.23 -20.97 -3.55
C THR A 258 8.22 -22.41 -3.02
N ARG A 259 7.03 -23.06 -2.96
CA ARG A 259 6.83 -24.38 -2.34
C ARG A 259 6.19 -25.41 -3.26
N ALA A 260 5.21 -24.99 -4.05
CA ALA A 260 4.37 -25.86 -4.87
C ALA A 260 4.67 -25.73 -6.36
N THR A 261 4.02 -26.56 -7.16
CA THR A 261 4.02 -26.43 -8.62
C THR A 261 3.22 -25.19 -9.01
N ALA A 262 3.82 -24.31 -9.80
CA ALA A 262 3.24 -23.07 -10.29
C ALA A 262 3.82 -22.70 -11.66
N ASP A 263 3.22 -21.68 -12.32
CA ASP A 263 3.73 -21.14 -13.58
C ASP A 263 5.11 -20.48 -13.41
N PHE A 264 5.32 -19.79 -12.28
CA PHE A 264 6.59 -19.19 -11.91
C PHE A 264 7.07 -19.78 -10.58
N LYS A 265 8.33 -20.19 -10.52
CA LYS A 265 8.93 -20.86 -9.35
C LYS A 265 10.26 -20.24 -8.98
N ALA A 266 10.53 -20.23 -7.69
CA ALA A 266 11.86 -19.92 -7.17
C ALA A 266 12.17 -20.77 -5.94
N ARG A 267 13.45 -21.06 -5.73
CA ARG A 267 13.98 -21.63 -4.48
C ARG A 267 15.23 -20.89 -4.05
N ILE A 268 15.46 -20.86 -2.74
CA ILE A 268 16.69 -20.30 -2.15
C ILE A 268 17.76 -21.37 -2.26
N ILE A 269 18.91 -21.01 -2.83
CA ILE A 269 20.14 -21.81 -2.84
C ILE A 269 20.95 -21.46 -1.61
N GLU A 270 21.23 -20.16 -1.40
CA GLU A 270 21.97 -19.61 -0.27
C GLU A 270 21.37 -18.32 0.24
N CYS A 271 21.54 -18.02 1.54
CA CYS A 271 21.06 -16.80 2.18
C CYS A 271 22.12 -16.21 3.09
N HIS A 272 22.45 -14.91 2.88
CA HIS A 272 23.42 -14.12 3.65
C HIS A 272 22.82 -12.74 3.97
N PHE A 273 23.46 -11.96 4.84
CA PHE A 273 23.02 -10.57 5.14
C PHE A 273 23.15 -9.65 3.92
N GLU A 274 24.08 -9.93 3.01
CA GLU A 274 24.28 -9.18 1.77
C GLU A 274 23.27 -9.52 0.69
N GLY A 275 22.53 -10.65 0.85
CA GLY A 275 21.53 -11.07 -0.12
C GLY A 275 21.36 -12.59 -0.22
N MET A 276 20.65 -13.01 -1.24
CA MET A 276 20.34 -14.42 -1.52
C MET A 276 20.78 -14.83 -2.91
N TYR A 277 21.19 -16.10 -3.04
CA TYR A 277 21.25 -16.79 -4.32
C TYR A 277 19.99 -17.63 -4.51
N LEU A 278 19.29 -17.37 -5.60
CA LEU A 278 18.03 -18.00 -5.95
C LEU A 278 18.16 -18.79 -7.24
N GLU A 279 17.45 -19.90 -7.34
CA GLU A 279 17.07 -20.47 -8.63
C GLU A 279 15.66 -19.99 -8.96
N MET A 280 15.50 -19.32 -10.08
CA MET A 280 14.24 -18.76 -10.56
C MET A 280 13.99 -19.21 -12.00
N ASP A 281 12.91 -19.99 -12.22
CA ASP A 281 12.58 -20.57 -13.53
C ASP A 281 13.76 -21.33 -14.19
N GLY A 282 14.60 -22.00 -13.40
CA GLY A 282 15.77 -22.76 -13.88
C GLY A 282 17.03 -21.93 -14.12
N HIS A 283 17.04 -20.64 -13.76
CA HIS A 283 18.20 -19.76 -13.81
C HIS A 283 18.68 -19.37 -12.42
N GLU A 284 19.97 -19.34 -12.19
CA GLU A 284 20.57 -18.84 -10.95
C GLU A 284 20.69 -17.31 -10.99
N VAL A 285 20.25 -16.64 -9.93
CA VAL A 285 20.34 -15.18 -9.79
C VAL A 285 20.69 -14.80 -8.37
N GLY A 286 21.72 -13.95 -8.22
CA GLY A 286 22.03 -13.29 -6.95
C GLY A 286 21.16 -12.05 -6.78
N VAL A 287 20.54 -11.88 -5.62
CA VAL A 287 19.67 -10.73 -5.31
C VAL A 287 20.07 -10.11 -3.98
N GLN A 288 19.93 -8.77 -3.88
CA GLN A 288 20.30 -8.01 -2.68
C GLN A 288 19.09 -7.87 -1.73
N PHE A 289 18.48 -9.01 -1.42
CA PHE A 289 17.32 -9.13 -0.53
C PHE A 289 17.51 -10.28 0.42
N ILE A 290 16.89 -10.22 1.59
CA ILE A 290 16.86 -11.30 2.57
C ILE A 290 15.41 -11.66 2.91
N GLY A 291 15.21 -12.89 3.41
CA GLY A 291 13.92 -13.40 3.84
C GLY A 291 13.06 -14.03 2.75
N LYS A 292 12.49 -15.18 3.07
CA LYS A 292 11.64 -15.99 2.14
C LYS A 292 10.47 -15.22 1.55
N PHE A 293 9.88 -14.29 2.31
CA PHE A 293 8.78 -13.47 1.79
C PHE A 293 9.24 -12.54 0.65
N ASN A 294 10.52 -12.09 0.65
CA ASN A 294 11.06 -11.31 -0.45
C ASN A 294 11.31 -12.17 -1.69
N VAL A 295 11.61 -13.47 -1.55
CA VAL A 295 11.63 -14.38 -2.71
C VAL A 295 10.26 -14.46 -3.37
N SER A 296 9.20 -14.54 -2.57
CA SER A 296 7.82 -14.50 -3.06
C SER A 296 7.49 -13.17 -3.75
N ASN A 297 7.91 -12.03 -3.18
CA ASN A 297 7.76 -10.70 -3.80
C ASN A 297 8.51 -10.60 -5.13
N LEU A 298 9.77 -11.01 -5.17
CA LEU A 298 10.61 -11.02 -6.38
C LEU A 298 10.05 -11.91 -7.47
N LEU A 299 9.48 -13.06 -7.08
CA LEU A 299 8.84 -13.99 -8.02
C LEU A 299 7.56 -13.40 -8.63
N ALA A 300 6.77 -12.67 -7.85
CA ALA A 300 5.62 -11.91 -8.35
C ALA A 300 6.04 -10.80 -9.32
N VAL A 301 7.15 -10.09 -9.02
CA VAL A 301 7.75 -9.07 -9.91
C VAL A 301 8.22 -9.70 -11.22
N TYR A 302 8.96 -10.81 -11.14
CA TYR A 302 9.42 -11.56 -12.31
C TYR A 302 8.25 -12.01 -13.19
N GLY A 303 7.24 -12.66 -12.58
CA GLY A 303 6.05 -13.12 -13.29
C GLY A 303 5.30 -11.98 -13.98
N ALA A 304 5.11 -10.85 -13.30
CA ALA A 304 4.46 -9.67 -13.89
C ALA A 304 5.28 -9.07 -15.05
N ALA A 305 6.60 -8.99 -14.92
CA ALA A 305 7.48 -8.51 -15.99
C ALA A 305 7.38 -9.39 -17.23
N VAL A 306 7.40 -10.72 -17.06
CA VAL A 306 7.23 -11.68 -18.15
C VAL A 306 5.84 -11.54 -18.81
N MET A 307 4.77 -11.38 -18.01
CA MET A 307 3.41 -11.18 -18.53
C MET A 307 3.24 -9.84 -19.27
N LEU A 308 4.03 -8.83 -18.93
CA LEU A 308 4.09 -7.55 -19.66
C LEU A 308 4.94 -7.63 -20.93
N GLY A 309 5.57 -8.76 -21.20
CA GLY A 309 6.36 -9.02 -22.42
C GLY A 309 7.84 -8.68 -22.30
N ALA A 310 8.36 -8.46 -21.10
CA ALA A 310 9.79 -8.25 -20.91
C ALA A 310 10.59 -9.54 -21.16
N ASN A 311 11.83 -9.40 -21.66
CA ASN A 311 12.72 -10.53 -21.86
C ASN A 311 13.15 -11.12 -20.52
N LYS A 312 13.10 -12.44 -20.36
CA LYS A 312 13.36 -13.13 -19.09
C LYS A 312 14.78 -12.89 -18.58
N GLU A 313 15.77 -12.94 -19.45
CA GLU A 313 17.19 -12.76 -19.10
C GLU A 313 17.45 -11.31 -18.64
N ASP A 314 16.92 -10.32 -19.37
CA ASP A 314 17.02 -8.91 -19.01
C ASP A 314 16.36 -8.62 -17.66
N VAL A 315 15.19 -9.26 -17.38
CA VAL A 315 14.50 -9.16 -16.08
C VAL A 315 15.37 -9.71 -14.96
N LEU A 316 16.01 -10.88 -15.13
CA LEU A 316 16.89 -11.47 -14.12
C LEU A 316 18.15 -10.61 -13.87
N VAL A 317 18.74 -10.06 -14.93
CA VAL A 317 19.87 -9.12 -14.82
C VAL A 317 19.45 -7.85 -14.07
N ALA A 318 18.31 -7.26 -14.43
CA ALA A 318 17.80 -6.09 -13.73
C ALA A 318 17.49 -6.41 -12.24
N MET A 319 16.90 -7.58 -11.96
CA MET A 319 16.57 -8.03 -10.61
C MET A 319 17.80 -8.14 -9.71
N SER A 320 18.93 -8.61 -10.23
CA SER A 320 20.18 -8.74 -9.45
C SER A 320 20.74 -7.39 -8.96
N THR A 321 20.29 -6.30 -9.54
CA THR A 321 20.72 -4.94 -9.20
C THR A 321 19.67 -4.14 -8.42
N LEU A 322 18.52 -4.74 -8.09
CA LEU A 322 17.50 -4.12 -7.25
C LEU A 322 17.90 -4.18 -5.78
N HIS A 323 17.51 -3.15 -5.04
CA HIS A 323 17.70 -3.05 -3.59
C HIS A 323 16.38 -3.08 -2.84
N SER A 324 16.43 -3.33 -1.53
CA SER A 324 15.25 -3.24 -0.67
C SER A 324 14.60 -1.86 -0.76
N VAL A 325 13.27 -1.86 -0.64
CA VAL A 325 12.50 -0.62 -0.60
C VAL A 325 12.67 0.01 0.79
N SER A 326 12.79 1.35 0.85
CA SER A 326 12.98 2.07 2.12
C SER A 326 11.94 1.67 3.16
N GLY A 327 12.43 1.35 4.37
CA GLY A 327 11.63 0.86 5.48
C GLY A 327 11.03 -0.54 5.29
N ARG A 328 11.61 -1.35 4.41
CA ARG A 328 11.20 -2.75 4.16
C ARG A 328 12.40 -3.67 4.30
N LEU A 329 12.58 -4.22 5.51
CA LEU A 329 13.71 -5.07 5.87
C LEU A 329 15.05 -4.45 5.43
N GLU A 330 15.25 -3.19 5.81
CA GLU A 330 16.39 -2.37 5.41
C GLU A 330 17.53 -2.48 6.45
N PRO A 331 18.64 -3.17 6.12
CA PRO A 331 19.74 -3.33 7.05
C PRO A 331 20.65 -2.10 7.07
N ILE A 332 21.10 -1.70 8.24
CA ILE A 332 22.06 -0.62 8.50
C ILE A 332 23.18 -1.21 9.37
N GLN A 333 24.39 -1.27 8.84
CA GLN A 333 25.55 -1.81 9.56
C GLN A 333 26.12 -0.79 10.53
N SER A 334 26.29 -1.20 11.80
CA SER A 334 26.98 -0.40 12.80
C SER A 334 28.50 -0.56 12.68
N PRO A 335 29.30 0.50 12.91
CA PRO A 335 30.75 0.38 13.07
C PRO A 335 31.17 -0.57 14.19
N GLU A 336 30.33 -0.78 15.20
CA GLU A 336 30.54 -1.70 16.33
C GLU A 336 30.28 -3.16 15.97
N GLY A 337 29.73 -3.43 14.75
CA GLY A 337 29.58 -4.76 14.18
C GLY A 337 28.26 -5.45 14.49
N TYR A 338 27.26 -4.75 15.00
CA TYR A 338 25.86 -5.19 14.98
C TYR A 338 25.12 -4.64 13.77
N THR A 339 23.96 -5.21 13.45
CA THR A 339 23.12 -4.75 12.34
C THR A 339 21.79 -4.22 12.87
N ALA A 340 21.41 -2.98 12.54
CA ALA A 340 20.05 -2.50 12.75
C ALA A 340 19.22 -2.76 11.47
N VAL A 341 17.99 -3.23 11.65
CA VAL A 341 17.04 -3.47 10.56
C VAL A 341 15.81 -2.62 10.78
N VAL A 342 15.49 -1.73 9.84
CA VAL A 342 14.27 -0.90 9.90
C VAL A 342 13.20 -1.51 9.03
N ASP A 343 12.00 -1.73 9.59
CA ASP A 343 10.89 -2.34 8.88
C ASP A 343 9.52 -1.74 9.27
N TYR A 344 8.60 -1.77 8.33
CA TYR A 344 7.20 -1.31 8.50
C TYR A 344 6.30 -2.36 9.18
N ALA A 345 6.82 -3.47 9.66
CA ALA A 345 6.05 -4.53 10.32
C ALA A 345 5.25 -3.98 11.50
N HIS A 346 3.92 -3.91 11.34
CA HIS A 346 2.98 -3.36 12.31
C HIS A 346 1.79 -4.30 12.56
N THR A 347 1.93 -5.56 12.17
CA THR A 347 1.00 -6.67 12.45
C THR A 347 1.75 -7.86 13.00
N PRO A 348 1.10 -8.78 13.76
CA PRO A 348 1.76 -9.98 14.27
C PRO A 348 2.43 -10.81 13.17
N ASP A 349 1.74 -11.06 12.06
CA ASP A 349 2.22 -11.81 10.91
C ASP A 349 3.44 -11.14 10.23
N ALA A 350 3.40 -9.81 10.07
CA ALA A 350 4.54 -9.08 9.52
C ALA A 350 5.78 -9.16 10.43
N LEU A 351 5.59 -9.05 11.76
CA LEU A 351 6.67 -9.23 12.74
C LEU A 351 7.25 -10.65 12.67
N GLU A 352 6.38 -11.67 12.61
CA GLU A 352 6.80 -13.06 12.47
C GLU A 352 7.68 -13.26 11.22
N ASN A 353 7.24 -12.76 10.08
CA ASN A 353 7.98 -12.88 8.82
C ASN A 353 9.35 -12.20 8.86
N VAL A 354 9.42 -10.99 9.40
CA VAL A 354 10.68 -10.24 9.51
C VAL A 354 11.64 -10.91 10.49
N LEU A 355 11.16 -11.34 11.65
CA LEU A 355 11.98 -12.02 12.66
C LEU A 355 12.48 -13.38 12.15
N ASN A 356 11.63 -14.14 11.44
CA ASN A 356 12.07 -15.38 10.79
C ASN A 356 13.18 -15.12 9.77
N ALA A 357 13.07 -14.06 8.96
CA ALA A 357 14.11 -13.69 8.01
C ALA A 357 15.43 -13.34 8.71
N ILE A 358 15.37 -12.60 9.82
CA ILE A 358 16.54 -12.27 10.64
C ILE A 358 17.19 -13.54 11.19
N HIS A 359 16.40 -14.48 11.74
CA HIS A 359 16.91 -15.74 12.26
C HIS A 359 17.53 -16.65 11.20
N GLU A 360 16.97 -16.68 9.99
CA GLU A 360 17.54 -17.42 8.87
C GLU A 360 18.96 -16.95 8.52
N VAL A 361 19.18 -15.64 8.57
CA VAL A 361 20.50 -15.05 8.29
C VAL A 361 21.45 -15.21 9.47
N LEU A 362 20.99 -15.00 10.70
CA LEU A 362 21.80 -15.20 11.91
C LEU A 362 22.30 -16.63 12.05
N ASN A 363 21.52 -17.61 11.59
CA ASN A 363 21.85 -19.04 11.66
C ASN A 363 22.33 -19.47 13.05
N GLY A 364 21.64 -18.98 14.10
CA GLY A 364 21.93 -19.26 15.50
C GLY A 364 23.12 -18.50 16.09
N LYS A 365 23.67 -17.50 15.39
CA LYS A 365 24.77 -16.66 15.89
C LYS A 365 24.25 -15.27 16.26
N GLY A 366 24.63 -14.73 17.44
CA GLY A 366 24.16 -13.42 17.92
C GLY A 366 22.76 -13.46 18.52
N HIS A 367 22.29 -12.30 18.98
CA HIS A 367 20.99 -12.11 19.63
C HIS A 367 20.10 -11.17 18.82
N VAL A 368 18.80 -11.29 19.05
CA VAL A 368 17.81 -10.40 18.45
C VAL A 368 17.21 -9.48 19.50
N ILE A 369 17.31 -8.17 19.26
CA ILE A 369 16.69 -7.12 20.07
C ILE A 369 15.60 -6.48 19.23
N THR A 370 14.34 -6.54 19.67
CA THR A 370 13.21 -5.95 18.91
C THR A 370 12.68 -4.70 19.60
N VAL A 371 12.63 -3.60 18.86
CA VAL A 371 11.94 -2.36 19.24
C VAL A 371 10.65 -2.28 18.44
N CYS A 372 9.50 -2.31 19.12
CA CYS A 372 8.20 -2.26 18.46
C CYS A 372 7.15 -1.48 19.26
N GLY A 373 6.18 -0.95 18.55
CA GLY A 373 5.02 -0.26 19.10
C GLY A 373 3.77 -0.54 18.28
N ALA A 374 2.63 -0.03 18.73
CA ALA A 374 1.37 -0.13 18.02
C ALA A 374 0.74 1.26 17.81
N GLY A 375 0.03 1.43 16.70
CA GLY A 375 -0.68 2.68 16.39
C GLY A 375 -1.95 2.84 17.24
N GLY A 376 -2.21 4.08 17.66
CA GLY A 376 -3.48 4.49 18.26
C GLY A 376 -4.60 4.58 17.22
N ASN A 377 -5.86 4.51 17.69
CA ASN A 377 -7.07 4.55 16.86
C ASN A 377 -7.06 3.50 15.74
N ARG A 378 -6.55 2.30 16.05
CA ARG A 378 -6.47 1.13 15.19
C ARG A 378 -6.97 -0.11 15.93
N ASP A 379 -6.94 -1.29 15.26
CA ASP A 379 -7.32 -2.57 15.87
C ASP A 379 -6.51 -2.83 17.16
N LYS A 380 -7.19 -2.70 18.32
CA LYS A 380 -6.59 -2.97 19.63
C LYS A 380 -6.30 -4.45 19.84
N GLY A 381 -7.05 -5.33 19.19
CA GLY A 381 -6.89 -6.78 19.33
C GLY A 381 -5.55 -7.31 18.85
N LYS A 382 -4.84 -6.60 17.96
CA LYS A 382 -3.51 -6.97 17.50
C LYS A 382 -2.39 -6.60 18.48
N ARG A 383 -2.61 -5.64 19.41
CA ARG A 383 -1.58 -5.12 20.33
C ARG A 383 -0.91 -6.22 21.16
N PRO A 384 -1.68 -7.03 21.95
CA PRO A 384 -1.06 -8.11 22.73
C PRO A 384 -0.43 -9.19 21.84
N LEU A 385 -0.99 -9.47 20.66
CA LEU A 385 -0.45 -10.47 19.73
C LEU A 385 0.91 -10.03 19.15
N MET A 386 1.07 -8.75 18.86
CA MET A 386 2.35 -8.19 18.41
C MET A 386 3.44 -8.33 19.49
N ALA A 387 3.11 -8.01 20.76
CA ALA A 387 4.03 -8.17 21.87
C ALA A 387 4.41 -9.65 22.09
N GLN A 388 3.44 -10.56 22.03
CA GLN A 388 3.69 -12.01 22.13
C GLN A 388 4.63 -12.49 21.03
N GLU A 389 4.41 -12.05 19.79
CA GLU A 389 5.25 -12.44 18.66
C GLU A 389 6.69 -11.91 18.80
N ALA A 390 6.84 -10.63 19.16
CA ALA A 390 8.14 -10.04 19.41
C ALA A 390 8.91 -10.81 20.49
N VAL A 391 8.26 -11.11 21.63
CA VAL A 391 8.89 -11.84 22.75
C VAL A 391 9.21 -13.29 22.40
N ARG A 392 8.39 -13.94 21.59
CA ARG A 392 8.60 -15.32 21.15
C ARG A 392 9.91 -15.48 20.38
N GLN A 393 10.23 -14.50 19.55
CA GLN A 393 11.34 -14.59 18.60
C GLN A 393 12.54 -13.70 18.95
N SER A 394 12.50 -12.95 20.04
CA SER A 394 13.61 -12.08 20.43
C SER A 394 14.20 -12.44 21.77
N ASP A 395 15.47 -12.14 21.94
CA ASP A 395 16.18 -12.27 23.22
C ASP A 395 15.81 -11.13 24.17
N ARG A 396 15.62 -9.93 23.61
CA ARG A 396 15.14 -8.74 24.32
C ARG A 396 14.12 -7.99 23.48
N VAL A 397 13.14 -7.37 24.13
CA VAL A 397 12.10 -6.57 23.47
C VAL A 397 11.94 -5.23 24.18
N ILE A 398 11.94 -4.15 23.42
CA ILE A 398 11.60 -2.82 23.92
C ILE A 398 10.26 -2.43 23.30
N ILE A 399 9.24 -2.34 24.14
CA ILE A 399 7.90 -1.87 23.71
C ILE A 399 7.84 -0.35 23.89
N THR A 400 7.50 0.36 22.81
CA THR A 400 7.57 1.81 22.74
C THR A 400 6.35 2.41 22.04
N SER A 401 6.29 3.75 21.95
CA SER A 401 5.28 4.45 21.18
C SER A 401 5.57 4.34 19.66
N ASP A 402 4.51 4.20 18.88
CA ASP A 402 4.50 4.37 17.42
C ASP A 402 3.82 5.72 17.10
N ASN A 403 2.70 5.73 16.39
CA ASN A 403 1.82 6.89 16.18
C ASN A 403 0.63 6.79 17.17
N PRO A 404 0.69 7.41 18.35
CA PRO A 404 -0.38 7.29 19.35
C PRO A 404 -1.68 7.96 18.90
N ARG A 405 -1.62 8.90 17.96
CA ARG A 405 -2.76 9.68 17.47
C ARG A 405 -3.51 10.37 18.63
N PHE A 406 -4.75 9.96 18.87
CA PHE A 406 -5.58 10.53 19.97
C PHE A 406 -5.61 9.68 21.23
N GLU A 407 -4.89 8.55 21.29
CA GLU A 407 -4.75 7.72 22.48
C GLU A 407 -3.49 8.13 23.28
N GLU A 408 -3.50 7.86 24.60
CA GLU A 408 -2.32 8.06 25.44
C GLU A 408 -1.28 6.96 25.14
N PRO A 409 -0.02 7.32 24.85
CA PRO A 409 1.01 6.35 24.45
C PRO A 409 1.21 5.22 25.47
N GLN A 410 1.15 5.54 26.77
CA GLN A 410 1.35 4.55 27.84
C GLN A 410 0.21 3.53 27.88
N GLU A 411 -1.03 3.91 27.55
CA GLU A 411 -2.16 2.97 27.50
C GLU A 411 -1.99 1.97 26.36
N ILE A 412 -1.48 2.41 25.21
CA ILE A 412 -1.18 1.51 24.09
C ILE A 412 -0.10 0.49 24.49
N ILE A 413 0.95 0.95 25.18
CA ILE A 413 2.02 0.07 25.70
C ILE A 413 1.43 -0.93 26.71
N ASN A 414 0.55 -0.47 27.61
CA ASN A 414 -0.11 -1.33 28.59
C ASN A 414 -0.97 -2.42 27.90
N ASP A 415 -1.70 -2.07 26.84
CA ASP A 415 -2.47 -3.04 26.05
C ASP A 415 -1.55 -4.10 25.39
N MET A 416 -0.37 -3.71 24.96
CA MET A 416 0.61 -4.63 24.39
C MET A 416 1.14 -5.60 25.43
N VAL A 417 1.58 -5.11 26.60
CA VAL A 417 2.15 -5.95 27.66
C VAL A 417 1.12 -6.80 28.37
N ALA A 418 -0.16 -6.42 28.37
CA ALA A 418 -1.26 -7.19 28.97
C ALA A 418 -1.38 -8.62 28.40
N GLY A 419 -0.89 -8.84 27.20
CA GLY A 419 -0.85 -10.17 26.54
C GLY A 419 0.29 -11.06 27.01
N LEU A 420 1.19 -10.59 27.88
CA LEU A 420 2.42 -11.29 28.29
C LEU A 420 2.31 -11.87 29.71
N ASN A 421 2.84 -13.05 29.89
CA ASN A 421 2.97 -13.66 31.21
C ASN A 421 4.26 -13.20 31.93
N ALA A 422 4.40 -13.54 33.22
CA ALA A 422 5.53 -13.12 34.05
C ALA A 422 6.90 -13.60 33.55
N GLN A 423 6.96 -14.75 32.89
CA GLN A 423 8.21 -15.26 32.30
C GLN A 423 8.60 -14.46 31.05
N GLN A 424 7.61 -14.13 30.21
CA GLN A 424 7.81 -13.32 29.00
C GLN A 424 8.23 -11.89 29.34
N MET A 425 7.66 -11.31 30.41
CA MET A 425 7.99 -9.97 30.90
C MET A 425 9.45 -9.82 31.33
N LYS A 426 10.18 -10.90 31.63
CA LYS A 426 11.62 -10.83 31.93
C LYS A 426 12.47 -10.40 30.75
N LYS A 427 11.98 -10.55 29.52
CA LYS A 427 12.64 -10.11 28.29
C LYS A 427 12.26 -8.70 27.86
N VAL A 428 11.27 -8.08 28.51
CA VAL A 428 10.61 -6.85 28.05
C VAL A 428 11.03 -5.64 28.88
N ILE A 429 11.33 -4.56 28.18
CA ILE A 429 11.50 -3.21 28.73
C ILE A 429 10.44 -2.32 28.06
N THR A 430 9.83 -1.41 28.80
CA THR A 430 8.92 -0.42 28.25
C THR A 430 9.55 0.96 28.32
N ILE A 431 9.65 1.63 27.16
CA ILE A 431 10.19 3.00 27.05
C ILE A 431 9.25 3.77 26.15
N THR A 432 8.50 4.70 26.69
CA THR A 432 7.46 5.43 25.93
C THR A 432 8.07 6.28 24.81
N ASP A 433 9.19 6.95 25.05
CA ASP A 433 9.90 7.73 24.03
C ASP A 433 10.61 6.77 23.06
N ARG A 434 10.18 6.78 21.80
CA ARG A 434 10.74 5.89 20.77
C ARG A 434 12.20 6.16 20.46
N ARG A 435 12.65 7.42 20.53
CA ARG A 435 14.05 7.77 20.33
C ARG A 435 14.94 7.13 21.41
N GLU A 436 14.52 7.25 22.64
CA GLU A 436 15.24 6.65 23.78
C GLU A 436 15.15 5.11 23.75
N ALA A 437 14.05 4.55 23.27
CA ALA A 437 13.91 3.10 23.05
C ALA A 437 14.93 2.58 22.02
N ILE A 438 15.09 3.25 20.89
CA ILE A 438 16.07 2.89 19.85
C ILE A 438 17.51 3.03 20.39
N LYS A 439 17.84 4.13 21.07
CA LYS A 439 19.15 4.33 21.70
C LYS A 439 19.45 3.22 22.70
N ALA A 440 18.48 2.87 23.55
CA ALA A 440 18.64 1.77 24.51
C ALA A 440 18.95 0.44 23.82
N ALA A 441 18.26 0.14 22.70
CA ALA A 441 18.55 -1.05 21.91
C ALA A 441 19.99 -1.04 21.36
N CYS A 442 20.43 0.09 20.80
CA CYS A 442 21.80 0.23 20.28
C CYS A 442 22.86 0.06 21.38
N MET A 443 22.60 0.62 22.58
CA MET A 443 23.52 0.45 23.73
C MET A 443 23.57 -0.97 24.28
N MET A 444 22.55 -1.79 24.05
CA MET A 444 22.49 -3.19 24.50
C MET A 444 23.04 -4.19 23.49
N ALA A 445 23.20 -3.78 22.24
CA ALA A 445 23.64 -4.66 21.17
C ALA A 445 25.17 -4.88 21.23
N GLU A 446 25.55 -6.11 20.95
CA GLU A 446 26.94 -6.53 20.85
C GLU A 446 27.28 -6.90 19.40
N LYS A 447 28.55 -7.07 19.09
CA LYS A 447 29.02 -7.51 17.78
C LYS A 447 28.33 -8.81 17.34
N GLY A 448 27.70 -8.79 16.17
CA GLY A 448 26.97 -9.92 15.60
C GLY A 448 25.48 -9.97 15.96
N ASP A 449 25.01 -9.06 16.83
CA ASP A 449 23.58 -8.95 17.15
C ASP A 449 22.81 -8.24 16.05
N VAL A 450 21.49 -8.43 16.06
CA VAL A 450 20.55 -7.71 15.18
C VAL A 450 19.52 -6.97 16.02
N ILE A 451 19.34 -5.69 15.73
CA ILE A 451 18.27 -4.86 16.26
C ILE A 451 17.18 -4.74 15.20
N LEU A 452 15.98 -5.24 15.46
CA LEU A 452 14.81 -4.96 14.63
C LEU A 452 14.08 -3.73 15.17
N ILE A 453 13.92 -2.69 14.34
CA ILE A 453 13.12 -1.51 14.64
C ILE A 453 11.88 -1.57 13.75
N ALA A 454 10.76 -1.99 14.36
CA ALA A 454 9.52 -2.31 13.66
C ALA A 454 8.43 -1.26 13.88
N GLY A 455 7.59 -1.09 12.86
CA GLY A 455 6.35 -0.32 12.90
C GLY A 455 6.32 0.84 11.92
N LYS A 456 7.30 1.75 11.96
CA LYS A 456 7.30 2.98 11.16
C LYS A 456 7.91 2.81 9.77
N GLY A 457 8.94 1.97 9.64
CA GLY A 457 9.62 1.77 8.35
C GLY A 457 10.04 3.09 7.71
N HIS A 458 9.41 3.43 6.58
CA HIS A 458 9.68 4.65 5.80
C HIS A 458 9.03 5.93 6.37
N GLU A 459 8.21 5.84 7.42
CA GLU A 459 7.55 7.02 7.97
C GLU A 459 8.56 7.97 8.62
N THR A 460 8.55 9.24 8.21
CA THR A 460 9.43 10.30 8.71
C THR A 460 8.73 11.21 9.74
N TYR A 461 7.67 10.72 10.36
CA TYR A 461 6.91 11.47 11.37
C TYR A 461 6.36 10.57 12.47
N GLN A 462 6.06 11.18 13.61
CA GLN A 462 5.22 10.61 14.66
C GLN A 462 3.97 11.50 14.82
N GLU A 463 2.78 10.88 14.74
CA GLU A 463 1.51 11.57 14.85
C GLU A 463 1.00 11.53 16.29
N VAL A 464 0.89 12.71 16.93
CA VAL A 464 0.40 12.91 18.29
C VAL A 464 -0.72 13.94 18.28
N LYS A 465 -1.92 13.58 18.74
CA LYS A 465 -3.12 14.46 18.79
C LYS A 465 -3.40 15.17 17.46
N GLY A 466 -3.23 14.43 16.33
CA GLY A 466 -3.47 14.93 14.98
C GLY A 466 -2.35 15.79 14.40
N VAL A 467 -1.26 16.01 15.14
CA VAL A 467 -0.09 16.75 14.67
C VAL A 467 1.04 15.77 14.32
N LYS A 468 1.61 15.93 13.12
CA LYS A 468 2.77 15.15 12.67
C LYS A 468 4.06 15.89 13.07
N HIS A 469 4.85 15.27 13.93
CA HIS A 469 6.17 15.73 14.32
C HIS A 469 7.23 14.94 13.55
N HIS A 470 8.30 15.59 13.11
CA HIS A 470 9.39 14.91 12.43
C HIS A 470 10.01 13.82 13.31
N PHE A 471 10.06 12.60 12.79
CA PHE A 471 10.65 11.44 13.44
C PHE A 471 10.96 10.35 12.41
N ASP A 472 12.22 9.99 12.27
CA ASP A 472 12.68 8.97 11.33
C ASP A 472 13.55 7.94 12.08
N ASP A 473 13.16 6.67 12.03
CA ASP A 473 13.89 5.57 12.67
C ASP A 473 15.33 5.46 12.14
N HIS A 474 15.55 5.68 10.85
CA HIS A 474 16.88 5.63 10.22
C HIS A 474 17.79 6.74 10.74
N GLU A 475 17.27 7.95 10.89
CA GLU A 475 18.05 9.08 11.46
C GLU A 475 18.46 8.79 12.90
N VAL A 476 17.55 8.23 13.71
CA VAL A 476 17.84 7.91 15.11
C VAL A 476 18.88 6.81 15.20
N VAL A 477 18.79 5.75 14.40
CA VAL A 477 19.80 4.69 14.35
C VAL A 477 21.18 5.23 13.98
N ARG A 478 21.26 6.04 12.91
CA ARG A 478 22.53 6.62 12.47
C ARG A 478 23.15 7.57 13.49
N GLN A 479 22.35 8.18 14.36
CA GLN A 479 22.85 9.01 15.48
C GLN A 479 23.44 8.17 16.62
N CYS A 480 23.19 6.85 16.66
CA CYS A 480 23.76 5.93 17.63
C CYS A 480 25.13 5.39 17.19
N PHE A 481 25.51 5.60 15.96
CA PHE A 481 26.79 5.18 15.36
C PHE A 481 27.80 6.32 15.48
#